data_da00f6c57c99e5ae782c00769c2e4f7d
#
_entry.id   da00f6c57c99e5ae782c00769c2e4f7d
#
_cell.length_a   1.000
_cell.length_b   1.000
_cell.length_c   1.000
_cell.angle_alpha   90.00
_cell.angle_beta   90.00
_cell.angle_gamma   90.00
#
_symmetry.space_group_name_H-M   'P 1'
#
loop_
_entity.id
_entity.type
_entity.pdbx_description
1 polymer ?
#
loop_
_entity_poly.entity_id
_entity_poly.type
_entity_poly.pdbx_seq_one_letter_code
_entity_poly.pdbx_strand_id
1 'polypeptide(L)'
;MLEEKIMNEEIKLFRVENLYRIYGKTYDVKDELSSLGAKWNSENKKLEMSLEDFNKLSETIKNKVFELEEKQRQMSLETISHIIMSGQVKVYLNQDEEYQIYGKTKDIFKDLQNIGFSLNDKNYTMRKEDFERIFSNEVKEFVSEYSNKKSDKTQQEEQQEESIYEEDYEEEFE
;
A
#
# COMPACT_ATOMS: atom_id res chain seq x y z
N MET A 1 -24.03 17.45 -16.21
CA MET A 1 -24.27 17.37 -14.73
C MET A 1 -23.26 16.45 -14.04
N LEU A 2 -23.00 15.22 -14.55
CA LEU A 2 -21.99 14.31 -13.98
C LEU A 2 -20.57 14.91 -14.01
N GLU A 3 -20.14 15.42 -15.15
CA GLU A 3 -18.81 16.05 -15.31
C GLU A 3 -18.59 17.17 -14.29
N GLU A 4 -19.56 18.06 -14.12
CA GLU A 4 -19.50 19.13 -13.13
C GLU A 4 -19.34 18.60 -11.70
N LYS A 5 -20.08 17.55 -11.33
CA LYS A 5 -19.95 16.92 -10.01
C LYS A 5 -18.61 16.24 -9.78
N ILE A 6 -18.01 15.69 -10.83
CA ILE A 6 -16.65 15.13 -10.77
C ILE A 6 -15.64 16.25 -10.64
N MET A 7 -15.75 17.32 -11.42
CA MET A 7 -14.86 18.47 -11.34
C MET A 7 -14.90 19.16 -9.97
N ASN A 8 -16.07 19.21 -9.34
CA ASN A 8 -16.27 19.78 -7.99
C ASN A 8 -15.98 18.77 -6.85
N GLU A 9 -15.48 17.59 -7.17
CA GLU A 9 -15.17 16.50 -6.21
C GLU A 9 -16.37 16.00 -5.39
N GLU A 10 -17.60 16.28 -5.82
CA GLU A 10 -18.81 15.72 -5.22
C GLU A 10 -18.97 14.22 -5.57
N ILE A 11 -18.44 13.81 -6.71
CA ILE A 11 -18.33 12.42 -7.16
C ILE A 11 -16.87 12.12 -7.45
N LYS A 12 -16.38 11.00 -6.92
CA LYS A 12 -15.00 10.55 -7.10
C LYS A 12 -15.01 9.12 -7.64
N LEU A 13 -14.11 8.85 -8.56
CA LEU A 13 -13.86 7.52 -9.08
C LEU A 13 -12.45 7.12 -8.62
N PHE A 14 -12.32 5.92 -8.07
CA PHE A 14 -11.03 5.36 -7.70
C PHE A 14 -10.88 3.96 -8.28
N ARG A 15 -9.73 3.71 -8.85
CA ARG A 15 -9.39 2.40 -9.40
C ARG A 15 -9.22 1.37 -8.29
N VAL A 16 -9.87 0.22 -8.46
CA VAL A 16 -9.73 -0.95 -7.60
C VAL A 16 -9.55 -2.15 -8.51
N GLU A 17 -8.34 -2.68 -8.59
CA GLU A 17 -7.98 -3.76 -9.50
C GLU A 17 -8.33 -3.46 -10.98
N ASN A 18 -9.33 -4.14 -11.52
CA ASN A 18 -9.76 -4.03 -12.91
C ASN A 18 -11.04 -3.21 -13.12
N LEU A 19 -11.42 -2.39 -12.15
CA LEU A 19 -12.63 -1.55 -12.23
C LEU A 19 -12.43 -0.22 -11.49
N TYR A 20 -13.38 0.69 -11.69
CA TYR A 20 -13.49 1.94 -10.91
C TYR A 20 -14.68 1.84 -9.96
N ARG A 21 -14.48 2.17 -8.69
CA ARG A 21 -15.54 2.40 -7.71
C ARG A 21 -15.92 3.86 -7.66
N ILE A 22 -17.22 4.13 -7.59
CA ILE A 22 -17.79 5.47 -7.64
C ILE A 22 -18.31 5.84 -6.25
N TYR A 23 -17.87 6.98 -5.75
CA TYR A 23 -18.17 7.50 -4.42
C TYR A 23 -18.80 8.89 -4.50
N GLY A 24 -19.59 9.25 -3.50
CA GLY A 24 -20.14 10.59 -3.34
C GLY A 24 -21.63 10.68 -3.64
N LYS A 25 -22.10 11.88 -4.03
CA LYS A 25 -23.53 12.18 -4.24
C LYS A 25 -23.99 11.72 -5.63
N THR A 26 -24.21 10.44 -5.80
CA THR A 26 -24.52 9.82 -7.10
C THR A 26 -26.02 9.81 -7.44
N TYR A 27 -26.92 10.13 -6.50
CA TYR A 27 -28.37 9.98 -6.68
C TYR A 27 -28.89 10.74 -7.89
N ASP A 28 -28.55 12.03 -8.01
CA ASP A 28 -29.07 12.91 -9.08
C ASP A 28 -28.50 12.60 -10.47
N VAL A 29 -27.45 11.81 -10.55
CA VAL A 29 -26.76 11.44 -11.81
C VAL A 29 -26.75 9.93 -12.05
N LYS A 30 -27.62 9.20 -11.34
CA LYS A 30 -27.67 7.74 -11.42
C LYS A 30 -27.93 7.24 -12.84
N ASP A 31 -28.88 7.86 -13.54
CA ASP A 31 -29.23 7.46 -14.91
C ASP A 31 -28.09 7.77 -15.89
N GLU A 32 -27.40 8.90 -15.70
CA GLU A 32 -26.23 9.28 -16.50
C GLU A 32 -25.08 8.30 -16.26
N LEU A 33 -24.79 7.94 -15.00
CA LEU A 33 -23.81 6.93 -14.65
C LEU A 33 -24.15 5.55 -15.23
N SER A 34 -25.41 5.15 -15.16
CA SER A 34 -25.87 3.86 -15.71
C SER A 34 -25.74 3.83 -17.24
N SER A 35 -26.04 4.93 -17.93
CA SER A 35 -25.85 5.03 -19.39
C SER A 35 -24.40 4.95 -19.81
N LEU A 36 -23.47 5.30 -18.93
CA LEU A 36 -22.01 5.19 -19.11
C LEU A 36 -21.44 3.83 -18.65
N GLY A 37 -22.30 2.87 -18.31
CA GLY A 37 -21.89 1.51 -17.97
C GLY A 37 -21.68 1.25 -16.47
N ALA A 38 -21.93 2.24 -15.59
CA ALA A 38 -21.84 2.02 -14.15
C ALA A 38 -22.97 1.08 -13.67
N LYS A 39 -22.61 0.10 -12.82
CA LYS A 39 -23.51 -0.91 -12.28
C LYS A 39 -23.43 -0.94 -10.76
N TRP A 40 -24.58 -1.18 -10.12
CA TRP A 40 -24.61 -1.38 -8.67
C TRP A 40 -24.13 -2.78 -8.31
N ASN A 41 -23.10 -2.85 -7.47
CA ASN A 41 -22.64 -4.09 -6.87
C ASN A 41 -23.25 -4.25 -5.47
N SER A 42 -24.14 -5.25 -5.30
CA SER A 42 -24.87 -5.48 -4.05
C SER A 42 -24.01 -6.04 -2.92
N GLU A 43 -22.90 -6.72 -3.23
CA GLU A 43 -22.01 -7.31 -2.23
C GLU A 43 -21.24 -6.25 -1.47
N ASN A 44 -20.63 -5.32 -2.18
CA ASN A 44 -19.86 -4.25 -1.56
C ASN A 44 -20.64 -2.93 -1.40
N LYS A 45 -21.90 -2.89 -1.87
CA LYS A 45 -22.79 -1.72 -1.81
C LYS A 45 -22.21 -0.46 -2.45
N LYS A 46 -21.61 -0.61 -3.63
CA LYS A 46 -20.96 0.46 -4.41
C LYS A 46 -21.44 0.44 -5.86
N LEU A 47 -21.41 1.61 -6.49
CA LEU A 47 -21.44 1.71 -7.95
C LEU A 47 -20.05 1.40 -8.49
N GLU A 48 -19.99 0.57 -9.51
CA GLU A 48 -18.75 0.14 -10.15
C GLU A 48 -18.85 0.33 -11.66
N MET A 49 -17.73 0.67 -12.30
CA MET A 49 -17.58 0.86 -13.74
C MET A 49 -16.38 0.07 -14.22
N SER A 50 -16.51 -0.67 -15.33
CA SER A 50 -15.41 -1.39 -15.93
C SER A 50 -14.34 -0.44 -16.47
N LEU A 51 -13.09 -0.92 -16.63
CA LEU A 51 -12.03 -0.15 -17.30
C LEU A 51 -12.42 0.23 -18.73
N GLU A 52 -13.13 -0.66 -19.42
CA GLU A 52 -13.59 -0.40 -20.79
C GLU A 52 -14.57 0.78 -20.83
N ASP A 53 -15.53 0.82 -19.92
CA ASP A 53 -16.52 1.91 -19.85
C ASP A 53 -15.89 3.21 -19.36
N PHE A 54 -14.96 3.15 -18.40
CA PHE A 54 -14.17 4.29 -17.97
C PHE A 54 -13.37 4.91 -19.14
N ASN A 55 -12.80 4.09 -20.01
CA ASN A 55 -12.05 4.58 -21.17
C ASN A 55 -12.92 5.31 -22.21
N LYS A 56 -14.24 5.11 -22.18
CA LYS A 56 -15.23 5.84 -23.02
C LYS A 56 -15.58 7.23 -22.48
N LEU A 57 -15.21 7.54 -21.23
CA LEU A 57 -15.44 8.86 -20.65
C LEU A 57 -14.62 9.95 -21.36
N SER A 58 -15.07 11.21 -21.23
CA SER A 58 -14.34 12.33 -21.78
C SER A 58 -12.92 12.44 -21.20
N GLU A 59 -12.00 12.98 -21.97
CA GLU A 59 -10.62 13.20 -21.49
C GLU A 59 -10.59 14.12 -20.26
N THR A 60 -11.49 15.10 -20.20
CA THR A 60 -11.64 16.01 -19.05
C THR A 60 -11.91 15.21 -17.76
N ILE A 61 -12.89 14.30 -17.80
CA ILE A 61 -13.22 13.44 -16.65
C ILE A 61 -12.05 12.53 -16.29
N LYS A 62 -11.44 11.86 -17.27
CA LYS A 62 -10.30 10.96 -17.03
C LYS A 62 -9.14 11.67 -16.40
N ASN A 63 -8.78 12.83 -16.89
CA ASN A 63 -7.68 13.64 -16.34
C ASN A 63 -7.96 14.06 -14.90
N LYS A 64 -9.20 14.46 -14.58
CA LYS A 64 -9.59 14.81 -13.20
C LYS A 64 -9.52 13.61 -12.27
N VAL A 65 -9.95 12.42 -12.73
CA VAL A 65 -9.85 11.19 -11.95
C VAL A 65 -8.39 10.85 -11.66
N PHE A 66 -7.51 10.89 -12.66
CA PHE A 66 -6.07 10.64 -12.47
C PHE A 66 -5.40 11.66 -11.54
N GLU A 67 -5.78 12.93 -11.62
CA GLU A 67 -5.32 13.97 -10.67
C GLU A 67 -5.70 13.62 -9.23
N LEU A 68 -6.94 13.18 -9.00
CA LEU A 68 -7.43 12.81 -7.68
C LEU A 68 -6.76 11.54 -7.14
N GLU A 69 -6.54 10.55 -8.00
CA GLU A 69 -5.83 9.33 -7.63
C GLU A 69 -4.38 9.64 -7.24
N GLU A 70 -3.68 10.47 -8.01
CA GLU A 70 -2.30 10.85 -7.70
C GLU A 70 -2.21 11.66 -6.41
N LYS A 71 -3.14 12.59 -6.20
CA LYS A 71 -3.23 13.35 -4.94
C LYS A 71 -3.43 12.42 -3.73
N GLN A 72 -4.33 11.44 -3.86
CA GLN A 72 -4.56 10.48 -2.79
C GLN A 72 -3.33 9.59 -2.56
N ARG A 73 -2.67 9.16 -3.62
CA ARG A 73 -1.42 8.38 -3.53
C ARG A 73 -0.33 9.16 -2.81
N GLN A 74 -0.17 10.44 -3.13
CA GLN A 74 0.80 11.32 -2.48
C GLN A 74 0.50 11.48 -0.97
N MET A 75 -0.75 11.71 -0.60
CA MET A 75 -1.17 11.79 0.82
C MET A 75 -0.89 10.49 1.56
N SER A 76 -1.18 9.35 0.94
CA SER A 76 -0.89 8.02 1.51
C SER A 76 0.62 7.81 1.67
N LEU A 77 1.43 8.23 0.70
CA LEU A 77 2.89 8.14 0.77
C LEU A 77 3.46 8.98 1.93
N GLU A 78 2.97 10.20 2.11
CA GLU A 78 3.35 11.08 3.23
C GLU A 78 2.99 10.44 4.58
N THR A 79 1.77 9.90 4.69
CA THR A 79 1.28 9.20 5.88
C THR A 79 2.16 8.00 6.22
N ILE A 80 2.41 7.13 5.25
CA ILE A 80 3.23 5.92 5.46
C ILE A 80 4.68 6.28 5.78
N SER A 81 5.25 7.27 5.08
CA SER A 81 6.61 7.76 5.38
C SER A 81 6.73 8.25 6.82
N HIS A 82 5.76 9.04 7.29
CA HIS A 82 5.74 9.51 8.68
C HIS A 82 5.65 8.35 9.69
N ILE A 83 4.80 7.36 9.43
CA ILE A 83 4.60 6.19 10.29
C ILE A 83 5.86 5.33 10.35
N ILE A 84 6.55 5.14 9.22
CA ILE A 84 7.85 4.46 9.16
C ILE A 84 8.89 5.22 10.00
N MET A 85 9.05 6.52 9.74
CA MET A 85 10.04 7.36 10.42
C MET A 85 9.79 7.50 11.93
N SER A 86 8.52 7.40 12.37
CA SER A 86 8.17 7.41 13.79
C SER A 86 8.41 6.06 14.49
N GLY A 87 8.76 5.01 13.75
CA GLY A 87 8.99 3.66 14.28
C GLY A 87 7.70 2.91 14.69
N GLN A 88 6.51 3.41 14.34
CA GLN A 88 5.24 2.73 14.63
C GLN A 88 5.09 1.43 13.84
N VAL A 89 5.67 1.38 12.67
CA VAL A 89 5.84 0.16 11.88
C VAL A 89 7.31 -0.07 11.58
N LYS A 90 7.66 -1.30 11.32
CA LYS A 90 9.02 -1.71 10.94
C LYS A 90 9.00 -2.21 9.51
N VAL A 91 10.02 -1.87 8.75
CA VAL A 91 10.17 -2.27 7.35
C VAL A 91 11.48 -3.02 7.21
N TYR A 92 11.44 -4.19 6.60
CA TYR A 92 12.62 -5.04 6.38
C TYR A 92 12.65 -5.52 4.94
N LEU A 93 13.85 -5.60 4.37
CA LEU A 93 14.08 -6.27 3.11
C LEU A 93 14.19 -7.78 3.38
N ASN A 94 13.37 -8.58 2.71
CA ASN A 94 13.41 -10.04 2.82
C ASN A 94 14.39 -10.66 1.80
N GLN A 95 14.53 -11.98 1.82
CA GLN A 95 15.41 -12.72 0.91
C GLN A 95 14.93 -12.70 -0.55
N ASP A 96 13.65 -12.44 -0.79
CA ASP A 96 13.03 -12.35 -2.12
C ASP A 96 13.15 -10.94 -2.74
N GLU A 97 13.97 -10.06 -2.16
CA GLU A 97 14.11 -8.65 -2.54
C GLU A 97 12.81 -7.85 -2.47
N GLU A 98 11.96 -8.17 -1.48
CA GLU A 98 10.75 -7.42 -1.18
C GLU A 98 10.87 -6.74 0.20
N TYR A 99 10.43 -5.49 0.29
CA TYR A 99 10.22 -4.83 1.56
C TYR A 99 8.92 -5.30 2.21
N GLN A 100 9.00 -5.78 3.45
CA GLN A 100 7.85 -6.20 4.25
C GLN A 100 7.61 -5.22 5.39
N ILE A 101 6.33 -4.90 5.64
CA ILE A 101 5.91 -4.03 6.74
C ILE A 101 5.33 -4.87 7.88
N TYR A 102 5.81 -4.61 9.09
CA TYR A 102 5.38 -5.25 10.34
C TYR A 102 4.90 -4.22 11.35
N GLY A 103 3.91 -4.60 12.17
CA GLY A 103 3.40 -3.77 13.25
C GLY A 103 1.92 -3.48 13.13
N LYS A 104 1.49 -2.31 13.60
CA LYS A 104 0.07 -1.93 13.58
C LYS A 104 -0.36 -1.44 12.20
N THR A 105 -0.59 -2.37 11.27
CA THR A 105 -0.96 -2.05 9.88
C THR A 105 -2.46 -1.94 9.65
N LYS A 106 -3.30 -2.34 10.61
CA LYS A 106 -4.75 -2.38 10.47
C LYS A 106 -5.37 -1.02 10.11
N ASP A 107 -4.86 0.05 10.68
CA ASP A 107 -5.42 1.39 10.47
C ASP A 107 -4.88 2.09 9.21
N ILE A 108 -3.82 1.55 8.63
CA ILE A 108 -3.11 2.11 7.46
C ILE A 108 -3.16 1.21 6.22
N PHE A 109 -3.96 0.14 6.24
CA PHE A 109 -3.98 -0.83 5.15
C PHE A 109 -4.37 -0.20 3.79
N LYS A 110 -5.29 0.78 3.79
CA LYS A 110 -5.67 1.49 2.57
C LYS A 110 -4.54 2.34 2.01
N ASP A 111 -3.82 3.03 2.90
CA ASP A 111 -2.68 3.84 2.50
C ASP A 111 -1.56 2.97 1.94
N LEU A 112 -1.30 1.81 2.54
CA LEU A 112 -0.34 0.84 2.02
C LEU A 112 -0.73 0.35 0.62
N GLN A 113 -2.00 0.00 0.42
CA GLN A 113 -2.50 -0.41 -0.90
C GLN A 113 -2.43 0.71 -1.93
N ASN A 114 -2.78 1.94 -1.56
CA ASN A 114 -2.73 3.11 -2.45
C ASN A 114 -1.33 3.40 -3.00
N ILE A 115 -0.29 3.09 -2.23
CA ILE A 115 1.10 3.30 -2.66
C ILE A 115 1.76 2.06 -3.26
N GLY A 116 1.03 0.94 -3.37
CA GLY A 116 1.45 -0.25 -4.09
C GLY A 116 1.94 -1.42 -3.24
N PHE A 117 1.76 -1.40 -1.92
CA PHE A 117 1.93 -2.60 -1.11
C PHE A 117 0.81 -3.59 -1.36
N SER A 118 1.17 -4.85 -1.52
CA SER A 118 0.25 -5.97 -1.64
C SER A 118 0.20 -6.77 -0.35
N LEU A 119 -0.99 -7.24 0.04
CA LEU A 119 -1.14 -8.16 1.16
C LEU A 119 -0.77 -9.57 0.68
N ASN A 120 0.29 -10.12 1.24
CA ASN A 120 0.74 -11.48 0.99
C ASN A 120 0.68 -12.26 2.32
N ASP A 121 -0.20 -13.27 2.40
CA ASP A 121 -0.55 -14.00 3.63
C ASP A 121 -0.98 -13.06 4.77
N LYS A 122 -0.05 -12.67 5.63
CA LYS A 122 -0.31 -11.81 6.80
C LYS A 122 0.46 -10.49 6.77
N ASN A 123 1.32 -10.30 5.76
CA ASN A 123 2.21 -9.15 5.69
C ASN A 123 1.97 -8.34 4.43
N TYR A 124 2.17 -7.03 4.53
CA TYR A 124 2.21 -6.16 3.37
C TYR A 124 3.60 -6.15 2.78
N THR A 125 3.70 -6.44 1.49
CA THR A 125 4.98 -6.49 0.75
C THR A 125 4.99 -5.54 -0.43
N MET A 126 6.18 -5.05 -0.78
CA MET A 126 6.43 -4.23 -1.96
C MET A 126 7.79 -4.62 -2.54
N ARG A 127 7.89 -4.76 -3.85
CA ARG A 127 9.18 -5.02 -4.51
C ARG A 127 10.17 -3.90 -4.19
N LYS A 128 11.43 -4.27 -4.04
CA LYS A 128 12.53 -3.35 -3.73
C LYS A 128 12.59 -2.16 -4.69
N GLU A 129 12.51 -2.42 -5.99
CA GLU A 129 12.56 -1.39 -7.03
C GLU A 129 11.44 -0.36 -6.89
N ASP A 130 10.21 -0.81 -6.57
CA ASP A 130 9.07 0.05 -6.37
C ASP A 130 9.21 0.90 -5.11
N PHE A 131 9.68 0.31 -4.00
CA PHE A 131 9.97 1.02 -2.76
C PHE A 131 11.05 2.09 -2.96
N GLU A 132 12.16 1.73 -3.60
CA GLU A 132 13.27 2.65 -3.86
C GLU A 132 12.89 3.80 -4.80
N ARG A 133 11.90 3.58 -5.69
CA ARG A 133 11.39 4.60 -6.59
C ARG A 133 10.48 5.61 -5.91
N ILE A 134 9.63 5.19 -4.96
CA ILE A 134 8.58 6.05 -4.40
C ILE A 134 8.98 6.73 -3.10
N PHE A 135 9.81 6.09 -2.25
CA PHE A 135 10.21 6.66 -0.97
C PHE A 135 11.43 7.59 -1.08
N SER A 136 11.46 8.62 -0.23
CA SER A 136 12.59 9.54 -0.14
C SER A 136 13.87 8.85 0.35
N ASN A 137 15.02 9.47 0.10
CA ASN A 137 16.30 8.94 0.59
C ASN A 137 16.33 8.85 2.13
N GLU A 138 15.71 9.80 2.83
CA GLU A 138 15.63 9.79 4.30
C GLU A 138 14.91 8.54 4.82
N VAL A 139 13.77 8.16 4.21
CA VAL A 139 13.04 6.94 4.57
C VAL A 139 13.86 5.70 4.26
N LYS A 140 14.55 5.66 3.10
CA LYS A 140 15.40 4.53 2.70
C LYS A 140 16.59 4.34 3.64
N GLU A 141 17.26 5.42 4.03
CA GLU A 141 18.36 5.40 5.00
C GLU A 141 17.87 4.91 6.37
N PHE A 142 16.76 5.43 6.87
CA PHE A 142 16.14 4.99 8.11
C PHE A 142 15.86 3.49 8.12
N VAL A 143 15.23 2.98 7.06
CA VAL A 143 14.90 1.55 6.90
C VAL A 143 16.18 0.71 6.82
N SER A 144 17.21 1.16 6.09
CA SER A 144 18.49 0.47 5.96
C SER A 144 19.21 0.34 7.30
N GLU A 145 19.26 1.40 8.11
CA GLU A 145 19.88 1.36 9.44
C GLU A 145 19.17 0.38 10.39
N TYR A 146 17.85 0.30 10.28
CA TYR A 146 17.04 -0.62 11.09
C TYR A 146 17.26 -2.08 10.70
N SER A 147 17.40 -2.35 9.40
CA SER A 147 17.66 -3.70 8.88
C SER A 147 19.04 -4.21 9.30
N ASN A 148 20.05 -3.35 9.25
CA ASN A 148 21.42 -3.71 9.65
C ASN A 148 21.53 -4.04 11.15
N LYS A 149 20.84 -3.29 12.02
CA LYS A 149 20.83 -3.56 13.46
C LYS A 149 20.19 -4.90 13.84
N LYS A 150 19.34 -5.46 12.98
CA LYS A 150 18.71 -6.77 13.21
C LYS A 150 19.61 -7.91 12.78
N SER A 151 20.35 -7.78 11.67
CA SER A 151 21.31 -8.78 11.23
C SER A 151 22.42 -9.00 12.27
N ASP A 152 22.89 -7.92 12.90
CA ASP A 152 23.91 -7.99 13.95
C ASP A 152 23.40 -8.70 15.23
N LYS A 153 22.13 -8.47 15.60
CA LYS A 153 21.54 -9.16 16.76
C LYS A 153 21.31 -10.64 16.52
N THR A 154 20.81 -11.01 15.33
CA THR A 154 20.58 -12.41 14.97
C THR A 154 21.90 -13.18 14.92
N GLN A 155 22.97 -12.59 14.39
CA GLN A 155 24.29 -13.20 14.39
C GLN A 155 24.88 -13.35 15.81
N GLN A 156 24.60 -12.41 16.72
CA GLN A 156 25.04 -12.52 18.12
C GLN A 156 24.25 -13.57 18.90
N GLU A 157 22.94 -13.72 18.64
CA GLU A 157 22.13 -14.76 19.25
C GLU A 157 22.51 -16.15 18.74
N GLU A 158 22.76 -16.33 17.44
CA GLU A 158 23.26 -17.60 16.86
C GLU A 158 24.65 -17.96 17.38
N GLN A 159 25.57 -17.00 17.53
CA GLN A 159 26.90 -17.23 18.10
C GLN A 159 26.86 -17.59 19.61
N GLN A 160 25.88 -17.04 20.35
CA GLN A 160 25.68 -17.41 21.74
C GLN A 160 25.09 -18.83 21.90
N GLU A 161 24.15 -19.22 21.03
CA GLU A 161 23.62 -20.59 21.02
C GLU A 161 24.70 -21.62 20.64
N GLU A 162 25.53 -21.36 19.62
CA GLU A 162 26.65 -22.25 19.26
C GLU A 162 27.67 -22.39 20.41
N SER A 163 27.99 -21.29 21.11
CA SER A 163 28.95 -21.37 22.22
C SER A 163 28.45 -22.18 23.43
N ILE A 164 27.12 -22.18 23.67
CA ILE A 164 26.50 -22.97 24.74
C ILE A 164 26.56 -24.48 24.39
N TYR A 165 26.39 -24.84 23.12
CA TYR A 165 26.49 -26.24 22.70
C TYR A 165 27.93 -26.76 22.71
N GLU A 166 28.95 -25.94 22.50
CA GLU A 166 30.36 -26.36 22.58
C GLU A 166 30.82 -26.57 24.04
N GLU A 167 30.36 -25.75 24.99
CA GLU A 167 30.71 -25.92 26.41
C GLU A 167 30.09 -27.20 27.02
N ASP A 168 28.87 -27.59 26.64
CA ASP A 168 28.21 -28.81 27.12
C ASP A 168 28.88 -30.10 26.58
N TYR A 169 29.60 -30.05 25.44
CA TYR A 169 30.28 -31.22 24.90
C TYR A 169 31.69 -31.47 25.54
N GLU A 170 32.31 -30.45 26.12
CA GLU A 170 33.60 -30.63 26.79
C GLU A 170 33.45 -31.19 28.21
N GLU A 171 32.35 -30.99 28.91
CA GLU A 171 32.12 -31.55 30.26
C GLU A 171 31.73 -33.05 30.28
N GLU A 172 31.34 -33.68 29.18
CA GLU A 172 31.01 -35.10 29.12
C GLU A 172 32.22 -36.05 28.90
N PHE A 173 33.44 -35.52 28.72
CA PHE A 173 34.66 -36.34 28.40
C PHE A 173 35.81 -36.21 29.41
N GLU A 174 35.58 -35.71 30.62
CA GLU A 174 36.53 -35.84 31.77
C GLU A 174 35.97 -36.85 32.80
#